data_5241053fd15aeed6c00936e97338387d
#
_entry.id   5241053fd15aeed6c00936e97338387d
#
_cell.length_a   1.000
_cell.length_b   1.000
_cell.length_c   1.000
_cell.angle_alpha   90.00
_cell.angle_beta   90.00
_cell.angle_gamma   90.00
#
_symmetry.space_group_name_H-M   'P 1'
#
loop_
_entity.id
_entity.type
_entity.pdbx_description
1 polymer ?
#
loop_
_entity_poly.entity_id
_entity_poly.type
_entity_poly.pdbx_seq_one_letter_code
_entity_poly.pdbx_strand_id
1 'polypeptide(L)'
;MAKKTLKINLFDTKSLQSAIKQIQQYRDDLPRKCELLCQRLAESGVQVAKTAIAESPQGKTITLTTDIRPEKTGCKAILMATGKTVTSSDGRSFSLLLAVEFGAGIKYNATENPKASEFGMGVGTFPDQTHAFDPNGWYYLGDDGEWHHSYGVRATMPMYKAGVEIRRQILAIAKEVFG
;
A
#
# COMPACT_ATOMS: atom_id res chain seq x y z
N MET A 1 -5.55 -12.73 25.02
CA MET A 1 -4.25 -12.21 25.48
C MET A 1 -3.93 -12.85 26.83
N ALA A 2 -2.91 -13.70 26.90
CA ALA A 2 -2.36 -14.10 28.17
C ALA A 2 -1.60 -12.87 28.75
N LYS A 3 -2.18 -12.21 29.74
CA LYS A 3 -1.46 -11.16 30.49
C LYS A 3 -0.23 -11.82 31.14
N LYS A 4 0.97 -11.54 30.63
CA LYS A 4 2.20 -11.86 31.35
C LYS A 4 2.21 -11.02 32.62
N THR A 5 1.79 -11.64 33.76
CA THR A 5 1.79 -10.97 35.07
C THR A 5 3.08 -11.33 35.77
N LEU A 6 3.90 -10.34 36.05
CA LEU A 6 5.07 -10.46 36.90
C LEU A 6 4.63 -10.41 38.37
N LYS A 7 4.79 -11.52 39.08
CA LYS A 7 4.62 -11.52 40.54
C LYS A 7 5.98 -11.22 41.18
N ILE A 8 6.10 -10.11 41.85
CA ILE A 8 7.34 -9.66 42.50
C ILE A 8 7.16 -9.68 44.01
N ASN A 9 8.05 -10.41 44.70
CA ASN A 9 8.18 -10.30 46.14
C ASN A 9 9.31 -9.30 46.43
N LEU A 10 8.95 -8.16 47.00
CA LEU A 10 9.90 -7.05 47.27
C LEU A 10 10.94 -7.38 48.35
N PHE A 11 10.68 -8.41 49.18
CA PHE A 11 11.60 -8.86 50.24
C PHE A 11 12.48 -10.04 49.81
N ASP A 12 12.33 -10.52 48.55
CA ASP A 12 13.14 -11.60 47.98
C ASP A 12 13.99 -11.09 46.83
N THR A 13 15.29 -11.03 47.04
CA THR A 13 16.27 -10.59 46.02
C THR A 13 16.25 -11.46 44.76
N LYS A 14 15.99 -12.76 44.87
CA LYS A 14 15.88 -13.65 43.69
C LYS A 14 14.66 -13.31 42.86
N SER A 15 13.51 -12.99 43.50
CA SER A 15 12.31 -12.55 42.83
C SER A 15 12.53 -11.23 42.07
N LEU A 16 13.21 -10.27 42.67
CA LEU A 16 13.59 -8.99 42.05
C LEU A 16 14.52 -9.19 40.86
N GLN A 17 15.57 -10.01 41.00
CA GLN A 17 16.51 -10.32 39.92
C GLN A 17 15.82 -11.01 38.76
N SER A 18 14.90 -11.96 39.03
CA SER A 18 14.11 -12.63 37.99
C SER A 18 13.21 -11.65 37.23
N ALA A 19 12.56 -10.72 37.93
CA ALA A 19 11.74 -9.68 37.30
C ALA A 19 12.57 -8.75 36.42
N ILE A 20 13.73 -8.30 36.89
CA ILE A 20 14.65 -7.47 36.12
C ILE A 20 15.08 -8.20 34.84
N LYS A 21 15.49 -9.46 34.95
CA LYS A 21 15.88 -10.27 33.79
C LYS A 21 14.76 -10.42 32.76
N GLN A 22 13.51 -10.63 33.20
CA GLN A 22 12.37 -10.73 32.28
C GLN A 22 12.06 -9.42 31.58
N ILE A 23 12.17 -8.28 32.28
CA ILE A 23 12.00 -6.95 31.69
C ILE A 23 13.10 -6.67 30.67
N GLN A 24 14.35 -6.99 31.01
CA GLN A 24 15.47 -6.84 30.08
C GLN A 24 15.28 -7.68 28.83
N GLN A 25 14.92 -8.94 28.99
CA GLN A 25 14.63 -9.83 27.86
C GLN A 25 13.49 -9.30 26.98
N TYR A 26 12.40 -8.79 27.58
CA TYR A 26 11.31 -8.16 26.83
C TYR A 26 11.78 -6.93 26.05
N ARG A 27 12.59 -6.09 26.68
CA ARG A 27 13.18 -4.90 26.05
C ARG A 27 14.06 -5.29 24.86
N ASP A 28 14.87 -6.33 25.01
CA ASP A 28 15.82 -6.78 23.99
C ASP A 28 15.11 -7.48 22.82
N ASP A 29 13.94 -8.10 23.06
CA ASP A 29 13.08 -8.70 22.04
C ASP A 29 12.22 -7.66 21.27
N LEU A 30 12.00 -6.48 21.84
CA LEU A 30 11.06 -5.48 21.30
C LEU A 30 11.38 -5.01 19.88
N PRO A 31 12.65 -4.71 19.51
CA PRO A 31 12.99 -4.32 18.14
C PRO A 31 12.60 -5.38 17.10
N ARG A 32 12.94 -6.63 17.38
CA ARG A 32 12.60 -7.77 16.51
C ARG A 32 11.09 -7.94 16.36
N LYS A 33 10.33 -7.75 17.43
CA LYS A 33 8.87 -7.81 17.38
C LYS A 33 8.28 -6.65 16.58
N CYS A 34 8.82 -5.45 16.69
CA CYS A 34 8.40 -4.31 15.87
C CYS A 34 8.67 -4.56 14.38
N GLU A 35 9.84 -5.11 14.05
CA GLU A 35 10.17 -5.48 12.67
C GLU A 35 9.21 -6.53 12.12
N LEU A 36 8.94 -7.59 12.88
CA LEU A 36 7.98 -8.64 12.50
C LEU A 36 6.56 -8.09 12.30
N LEU A 37 6.11 -7.16 13.16
CA LEU A 37 4.83 -6.47 12.98
C LEU A 37 4.79 -5.71 11.65
N CYS A 38 5.81 -4.90 11.39
CA CYS A 38 5.94 -4.12 10.16
C CYS A 38 5.95 -5.01 8.92
N GLN A 39 6.71 -6.11 8.97
CA GLN A 39 6.79 -7.08 7.88
C GLN A 39 5.43 -7.71 7.58
N ARG A 40 4.72 -8.23 8.57
CA ARG A 40 3.42 -8.88 8.39
C ARG A 40 2.35 -7.90 7.90
N LEU A 41 2.37 -6.65 8.39
CA LEU A 41 1.47 -5.61 7.90
C LEU A 41 1.75 -5.26 6.44
N ALA A 42 3.02 -5.12 6.05
CA ALA A 42 3.39 -4.88 4.66
C ALA A 42 2.99 -6.05 3.76
N GLU A 43 3.20 -7.30 4.19
CA GLU A 43 2.79 -8.50 3.46
C GLU A 43 1.28 -8.53 3.23
N SER A 44 0.46 -8.20 4.23
CA SER A 44 -1.01 -8.13 4.07
C SER A 44 -1.42 -7.09 3.04
N GLY A 45 -0.80 -5.91 3.05
CA GLY A 45 -1.03 -4.86 2.05
C GLY A 45 -0.60 -5.29 0.65
N VAL A 46 0.56 -5.94 0.52
CA VAL A 46 1.07 -6.46 -0.76
C VAL A 46 0.09 -7.46 -1.39
N GLN A 47 -0.49 -8.36 -0.60
CA GLN A 47 -1.43 -9.35 -1.12
C GLN A 47 -2.68 -8.69 -1.72
N VAL A 48 -3.25 -7.72 -1.01
CA VAL A 48 -4.43 -6.98 -1.50
C VAL A 48 -4.08 -6.16 -2.73
N ALA A 49 -2.93 -5.45 -2.72
CA ALA A 49 -2.49 -4.68 -3.87
C ALA A 49 -2.26 -5.55 -5.10
N LYS A 50 -1.61 -6.71 -4.97
CA LYS A 50 -1.39 -7.67 -6.07
C LYS A 50 -2.70 -8.14 -6.69
N THR A 51 -3.69 -8.47 -5.86
CA THR A 51 -5.01 -8.88 -6.35
C THR A 51 -5.67 -7.77 -7.16
N ALA A 52 -5.68 -6.54 -6.63
CA ALA A 52 -6.27 -5.40 -7.32
C ALA A 52 -5.53 -5.03 -8.62
N ILE A 53 -4.19 -5.15 -8.63
CA ILE A 53 -3.37 -4.94 -9.83
C ILE A 53 -3.70 -5.97 -10.91
N ALA A 54 -3.88 -7.24 -10.54
CA ALA A 54 -4.19 -8.31 -11.47
C ALA A 54 -5.57 -8.16 -12.15
N GLU A 55 -6.50 -7.43 -11.55
CA GLU A 55 -7.80 -7.09 -12.13
C GLU A 55 -7.69 -6.08 -13.29
N SER A 56 -6.56 -5.37 -13.42
CA SER A 56 -6.35 -4.38 -14.48
C SER A 56 -5.51 -4.94 -15.62
N PRO A 57 -5.91 -4.73 -16.90
CA PRO A 57 -5.07 -5.06 -18.05
C PRO A 57 -3.68 -4.39 -18.00
N GLN A 58 -3.62 -3.20 -17.39
CA GLN A 58 -2.38 -2.42 -17.22
C GLN A 58 -1.52 -2.91 -16.03
N GLY A 59 -2.04 -3.84 -15.24
CA GLY A 59 -1.37 -4.35 -14.04
C GLY A 59 0.02 -4.93 -14.30
N LYS A 60 0.26 -5.49 -15.50
CA LYS A 60 1.55 -6.03 -15.92
C LYS A 60 2.69 -5.00 -15.90
N THR A 61 2.36 -3.71 -15.94
CA THR A 61 3.33 -2.59 -15.93
C THR A 61 3.62 -2.08 -14.53
N ILE A 62 2.97 -2.64 -13.51
CA ILE A 62 3.08 -2.17 -12.12
C ILE A 62 3.92 -3.15 -11.31
N THR A 63 4.90 -2.60 -10.61
CA THR A 63 5.77 -3.33 -9.69
C THR A 63 5.52 -2.85 -8.25
N LEU A 64 5.38 -3.80 -7.33
CA LEU A 64 5.29 -3.53 -5.90
C LEU A 64 6.62 -3.84 -5.22
N THR A 65 7.06 -2.95 -4.36
CA THR A 65 8.24 -3.12 -3.51
C THR A 65 7.90 -2.78 -2.07
N THR A 66 8.57 -3.46 -1.13
CA THR A 66 8.49 -3.18 0.29
C THR A 66 9.86 -2.86 0.83
N ASP A 67 9.93 -1.91 1.73
CA ASP A 67 11.15 -1.51 2.41
C ASP A 67 10.86 -1.49 3.92
N ILE A 68 11.58 -2.30 4.68
CA ILE A 68 11.45 -2.44 6.13
C ILE A 68 12.70 -1.83 6.77
N ARG A 69 12.52 -0.79 7.57
CA ARG A 69 13.61 -0.04 8.19
C ARG A 69 13.49 -0.07 9.70
N PRO A 70 14.36 -0.79 10.41
CA PRO A 70 14.47 -0.65 11.86
C PRO A 70 14.86 0.79 12.24
N GLU A 71 14.22 1.30 13.28
CA GLU A 71 14.48 2.62 13.86
C GLU A 71 14.83 2.48 15.35
N LYS A 72 15.41 3.52 15.96
CA LYS A 72 15.80 3.49 17.38
C LYS A 72 14.64 3.15 18.33
N THR A 73 13.44 3.58 17.99
CA THR A 73 12.23 3.46 18.84
C THR A 73 11.14 2.63 18.21
N GLY A 74 11.45 1.86 17.14
CA GLY A 74 10.44 1.05 16.47
C GLY A 74 10.90 0.51 15.13
N CYS A 75 9.98 0.45 14.18
CA CYS A 75 10.23 0.03 12.80
C CYS A 75 9.32 0.79 11.85
N LYS A 76 9.80 1.09 10.67
CA LYS A 76 9.04 1.68 9.57
C LYS A 76 8.94 0.69 8.42
N ALA A 77 7.73 0.46 7.93
CA ALA A 77 7.50 -0.25 6.69
C ALA A 77 6.97 0.71 5.62
N ILE A 78 7.48 0.61 4.41
CA ILE A 78 7.05 1.38 3.25
C ILE A 78 6.63 0.40 2.17
N LEU A 79 5.37 0.46 1.76
CA LEU A 79 4.87 -0.23 0.57
C LEU A 79 4.82 0.78 -0.57
N MET A 80 5.52 0.48 -1.65
CA MET A 80 5.61 1.34 -2.83
C MET A 80 5.09 0.60 -4.06
N ALA A 81 4.42 1.34 -4.94
CA ALA A 81 4.09 0.90 -6.28
C ALA A 81 4.78 1.81 -7.29
N THR A 82 5.36 1.22 -8.32
CA THR A 82 5.90 1.92 -9.48
C THR A 82 5.25 1.37 -10.74
N GLY A 83 5.05 2.22 -11.73
CA GLY A 83 4.41 1.85 -12.97
C GLY A 83 5.01 2.56 -14.18
N LYS A 84 4.72 2.04 -15.37
CA LYS A 84 5.14 2.65 -16.63
C LYS A 84 4.47 4.01 -16.80
N THR A 85 5.23 4.97 -17.29
CA THR A 85 4.73 6.26 -17.79
C THR A 85 4.78 6.22 -19.31
N VAL A 86 3.68 6.59 -19.93
CA VAL A 86 3.55 6.74 -21.39
C VAL A 86 3.62 8.24 -21.72
N THR A 87 4.42 8.60 -22.70
CA THR A 87 4.54 9.98 -23.17
C THR A 87 3.92 10.06 -24.56
N SER A 88 2.97 10.97 -24.74
CA SER A 88 2.35 11.23 -26.04
C SER A 88 3.26 12.05 -26.95
N SER A 89 2.92 12.11 -28.25
CA SER A 89 3.69 12.86 -29.27
C SER A 89 3.79 14.36 -28.99
N ASP A 90 2.90 14.91 -28.20
CA ASP A 90 2.90 16.32 -27.75
C ASP A 90 3.73 16.54 -26.45
N GLY A 91 4.42 15.52 -25.97
CA GLY A 91 5.29 15.59 -24.78
C GLY A 91 4.57 15.43 -23.44
N ARG A 92 3.28 15.17 -23.42
CA ARG A 92 2.53 14.94 -22.19
C ARG A 92 2.76 13.53 -21.66
N SER A 93 2.92 13.42 -20.36
CA SER A 93 3.17 12.15 -19.69
C SER A 93 1.95 11.64 -18.95
N PHE A 94 1.67 10.36 -19.11
CA PHE A 94 0.54 9.66 -18.49
C PHE A 94 1.04 8.48 -17.66
N SER A 95 0.73 8.45 -16.37
CA SER A 95 1.11 7.35 -15.49
C SER A 95 0.08 6.23 -15.51
N LEU A 96 0.45 5.05 -15.97
CA LEU A 96 -0.42 3.88 -15.95
C LEU A 96 -0.77 3.44 -14.51
N LEU A 97 0.14 3.64 -13.56
CA LEU A 97 -0.14 3.38 -12.14
C LEU A 97 -1.30 4.24 -11.62
N LEU A 98 -1.28 5.54 -11.92
CA LEU A 98 -2.36 6.46 -11.50
C LEU A 98 -3.67 6.11 -12.21
N ALA A 99 -3.62 5.65 -13.47
CA ALA A 99 -4.79 5.16 -14.17
C ALA A 99 -5.42 3.92 -13.52
N VAL A 100 -4.59 3.01 -13.03
CA VAL A 100 -5.05 1.81 -12.31
C VAL A 100 -5.57 2.17 -10.92
N GLU A 101 -4.95 3.14 -10.25
CA GLU A 101 -5.39 3.58 -8.93
C GLU A 101 -6.72 4.36 -8.96
N PHE A 102 -6.86 5.32 -9.88
CA PHE A 102 -7.99 6.26 -9.89
C PHE A 102 -8.98 6.06 -11.06
N GLY A 103 -8.64 5.21 -12.02
CA GLY A 103 -9.35 5.09 -13.27
C GLY A 103 -8.98 6.22 -14.25
N ALA A 104 -9.42 6.07 -15.50
CA ALA A 104 -9.20 7.06 -16.55
C ALA A 104 -10.30 7.00 -17.61
N GLY A 105 -10.52 8.10 -18.33
CA GLY A 105 -11.54 8.21 -19.36
C GLY A 105 -12.96 8.07 -18.81
N ILE A 106 -13.88 7.52 -19.60
CA ILE A 106 -15.28 7.32 -19.18
C ILE A 106 -15.44 6.31 -18.02
N LYS A 107 -14.41 5.55 -17.71
CA LYS A 107 -14.38 4.58 -16.61
C LYS A 107 -13.81 5.16 -15.31
N TYR A 108 -13.49 6.44 -15.30
CA TYR A 108 -13.06 7.11 -14.09
C TYR A 108 -14.22 7.22 -13.09
N ASN A 109 -13.94 6.91 -11.85
CA ASN A 109 -14.91 7.06 -10.75
C ASN A 109 -14.22 7.68 -9.54
N ALA A 110 -14.42 8.98 -9.36
CA ALA A 110 -13.84 9.75 -8.27
C ALA A 110 -14.37 9.38 -6.89
N THR A 111 -15.59 8.82 -6.81
CA THR A 111 -16.25 8.54 -5.54
C THR A 111 -15.72 7.29 -4.85
N GLU A 112 -15.09 6.39 -5.60
CA GLU A 112 -14.57 5.14 -5.06
C GLU A 112 -13.22 5.31 -4.34
N ASN A 113 -12.40 6.30 -4.73
CA ASN A 113 -11.14 6.60 -4.05
C ASN A 113 -11.14 8.03 -3.51
N PRO A 114 -11.38 8.22 -2.19
CA PRO A 114 -11.50 9.56 -1.58
C PRO A 114 -10.18 10.36 -1.62
N LYS A 115 -9.06 9.73 -1.96
CA LYS A 115 -7.76 10.39 -2.06
C LYS A 115 -7.45 10.94 -3.45
N ALA A 116 -8.36 10.79 -4.41
CA ALA A 116 -8.15 11.25 -5.78
C ALA A 116 -7.78 12.73 -5.85
N SER A 117 -8.46 13.59 -5.08
CA SER A 117 -8.20 15.03 -5.04
C SER A 117 -6.82 15.40 -4.48
N GLU A 118 -6.28 14.60 -3.53
CA GLU A 118 -4.95 14.82 -2.96
C GLU A 118 -3.84 14.67 -4.02
N PHE A 119 -4.11 13.91 -5.08
CA PHE A 119 -3.19 13.69 -6.20
C PHE A 119 -3.53 14.52 -7.44
N GLY A 120 -4.37 15.54 -7.29
CA GLY A 120 -4.79 16.39 -8.42
C GLY A 120 -5.71 15.68 -9.41
N MET A 121 -6.26 14.51 -9.05
CA MET A 121 -7.21 13.76 -9.86
C MET A 121 -8.60 14.34 -9.67
N GLY A 122 -9.15 14.93 -10.70
CA GLY A 122 -10.51 15.48 -10.72
C GLY A 122 -11.51 14.51 -11.35
N VAL A 123 -12.76 14.92 -11.37
CA VAL A 123 -13.82 14.19 -12.03
C VAL A 123 -13.46 14.00 -13.50
N GLY A 124 -13.22 12.76 -13.87
CA GLY A 124 -13.09 12.31 -15.24
C GLY A 124 -11.74 12.47 -15.89
N THR A 125 -10.73 13.07 -15.26
CA THR A 125 -9.49 13.32 -15.97
C THR A 125 -8.25 13.11 -15.14
N PHE A 126 -7.23 12.55 -15.77
CA PHE A 126 -5.87 12.95 -15.47
C PHE A 126 -5.65 14.39 -15.97
N PRO A 127 -4.73 15.14 -15.37
CA PRO A 127 -4.35 16.44 -15.89
C PRO A 127 -4.15 16.36 -17.41
N ASP A 128 -4.74 17.30 -18.14
CA ASP A 128 -4.61 17.47 -19.59
C ASP A 128 -5.25 16.42 -20.53
N GLN A 129 -6.10 15.53 -20.04
CA GLN A 129 -6.86 14.63 -20.93
C GLN A 129 -7.98 15.40 -21.66
N THR A 130 -7.83 15.56 -22.97
CA THR A 130 -8.80 16.27 -23.82
C THR A 130 -10.03 15.42 -24.16
N HIS A 131 -9.92 14.09 -24.11
CA HIS A 131 -10.98 13.16 -24.53
C HIS A 131 -11.50 12.28 -23.37
N ALA A 132 -11.35 12.73 -22.13
CA ALA A 132 -11.64 11.92 -20.94
C ALA A 132 -13.07 11.41 -20.86
N PHE A 133 -14.04 12.18 -21.38
CA PHE A 133 -15.47 11.82 -21.35
C PHE A 133 -16.08 11.54 -22.72
N ASP A 134 -15.25 11.42 -23.76
CA ASP A 134 -15.79 11.08 -25.08
C ASP A 134 -16.37 9.66 -25.01
N PRO A 135 -17.68 9.47 -25.23
CA PRO A 135 -18.32 8.15 -25.20
C PRO A 135 -17.79 7.23 -26.31
N ASN A 136 -17.21 7.80 -27.36
CA ASN A 136 -16.57 7.05 -28.44
C ASN A 136 -15.15 6.61 -28.10
N GLY A 137 -14.58 7.07 -26.97
CA GLY A 137 -13.22 6.80 -26.60
C GLY A 137 -12.20 7.57 -27.43
N TRP A 138 -10.96 7.10 -27.41
CA TRP A 138 -9.86 7.71 -28.17
C TRP A 138 -8.90 6.66 -28.70
N TYR A 139 -8.14 7.04 -29.71
CA TYR A 139 -7.07 6.21 -30.28
C TYR A 139 -5.72 6.66 -29.78
N TYR A 140 -4.83 5.72 -29.51
CA TYR A 140 -3.44 5.96 -29.18
C TYR A 140 -2.54 4.99 -29.93
N LEU A 141 -1.32 5.43 -30.25
CA LEU A 141 -0.31 4.58 -30.88
C LEU A 141 0.37 3.74 -29.78
N GLY A 142 0.30 2.41 -29.91
CA GLY A 142 0.94 1.48 -28.99
C GLY A 142 2.45 1.37 -29.21
N ASP A 143 3.14 0.72 -28.26
CA ASP A 143 4.58 0.40 -28.38
C ASP A 143 4.89 -0.58 -29.55
N ASP A 144 3.85 -1.27 -30.04
CA ASP A 144 3.87 -2.18 -31.21
C ASP A 144 3.76 -1.44 -32.56
N GLY A 145 3.59 -0.12 -32.53
CA GLY A 145 3.38 0.71 -33.71
C GLY A 145 1.98 0.69 -34.29
N GLU A 146 1.03 0.00 -33.61
CA GLU A 146 -0.36 -0.11 -34.04
C GLU A 146 -1.26 0.89 -33.30
N TRP A 147 -2.37 1.27 -33.98
CA TRP A 147 -3.38 2.14 -33.36
C TRP A 147 -4.36 1.34 -32.51
N HIS A 148 -4.40 1.67 -31.21
CA HIS A 148 -5.29 1.07 -30.23
C HIS A 148 -6.42 2.01 -29.87
N HIS A 149 -7.64 1.46 -29.75
CA HIS A 149 -8.81 2.19 -29.29
C HIS A 149 -8.97 1.98 -27.77
N SER A 150 -9.23 3.05 -27.04
CA SER A 150 -9.41 3.03 -25.59
C SER A 150 -10.66 3.78 -25.13
N TYR A 151 -11.40 3.18 -24.23
CA TYR A 151 -12.47 3.84 -23.46
C TYR A 151 -12.02 4.27 -22.06
N GLY A 152 -10.75 4.10 -21.75
CA GLY A 152 -10.18 4.38 -20.45
C GLY A 152 -9.88 3.13 -19.63
N VAL A 153 -9.41 3.36 -18.41
CA VAL A 153 -8.99 2.31 -17.48
C VAL A 153 -9.89 2.34 -16.26
N ARG A 154 -10.43 1.18 -15.88
CA ARG A 154 -11.22 1.08 -14.64
C ARG A 154 -10.28 1.16 -13.42
N ALA A 155 -10.67 1.95 -12.42
CA ALA A 155 -9.98 1.99 -11.14
C ALA A 155 -10.08 0.63 -10.42
N THR A 156 -8.95 0.05 -10.05
CA THR A 156 -8.89 -1.13 -9.18
C THR A 156 -8.36 -0.80 -7.78
N MET A 157 -7.81 0.40 -7.61
CA MET A 157 -7.39 1.03 -6.34
C MET A 157 -6.44 0.18 -5.50
N PRO A 158 -5.33 -0.33 -6.04
CA PRO A 158 -4.45 -1.25 -5.34
C PRO A 158 -3.86 -0.66 -4.06
N MET A 159 -3.37 0.58 -4.10
CA MET A 159 -2.70 1.19 -2.95
C MET A 159 -3.70 1.66 -1.90
N TYR A 160 -4.85 2.17 -2.31
CA TYR A 160 -5.93 2.52 -1.39
C TYR A 160 -6.45 1.29 -0.63
N LYS A 161 -6.77 0.20 -1.34
CA LYS A 161 -7.22 -1.07 -0.76
C LYS A 161 -6.17 -1.67 0.18
N ALA A 162 -4.89 -1.64 -0.22
CA ALA A 162 -3.79 -2.08 0.64
C ALA A 162 -3.72 -1.27 1.95
N GLY A 163 -3.83 0.04 1.87
CA GLY A 163 -3.83 0.91 3.06
C GLY A 163 -5.03 0.67 3.98
N VAL A 164 -6.21 0.38 3.44
CA VAL A 164 -7.39 -0.02 4.21
C VAL A 164 -7.14 -1.34 4.94
N GLU A 165 -6.62 -2.35 4.23
CA GLU A 165 -6.33 -3.66 4.81
C GLU A 165 -5.27 -3.60 5.90
N ILE A 166 -4.16 -2.90 5.67
CA ILE A 166 -3.12 -2.69 6.68
C ILE A 166 -3.73 -2.14 7.97
N ARG A 167 -4.55 -1.07 7.87
CA ARG A 167 -5.21 -0.49 9.06
C ARG A 167 -6.14 -1.47 9.76
N ARG A 168 -6.88 -2.27 9.00
CA ARG A 168 -7.79 -3.29 9.54
C ARG A 168 -7.04 -4.36 10.33
N GLN A 169 -5.85 -4.75 9.89
CA GLN A 169 -5.05 -5.84 10.46
C GLN A 169 -4.17 -5.43 11.65
N ILE A 170 -3.93 -4.13 11.88
CA ILE A 170 -2.99 -3.66 12.90
C ILE A 170 -3.19 -4.33 14.26
N LEU A 171 -4.42 -4.31 14.79
CA LEU A 171 -4.68 -4.85 16.13
C LEU A 171 -4.57 -6.38 16.19
N ALA A 172 -4.99 -7.08 15.13
CA ALA A 172 -4.92 -8.53 15.08
C ALA A 172 -3.46 -9.00 15.05
N ILE A 173 -2.66 -8.46 14.11
CA ILE A 173 -1.26 -8.84 13.95
C ILE A 173 -0.43 -8.38 15.17
N ALA A 174 -0.71 -7.20 15.74
CA ALA A 174 -0.03 -6.76 16.96
C ALA A 174 -0.30 -7.72 18.14
N LYS A 175 -1.54 -8.22 18.28
CA LYS A 175 -1.86 -9.24 19.30
C LYS A 175 -1.08 -10.55 19.10
N GLU A 176 -0.89 -10.99 17.88
CA GLU A 176 -0.12 -12.20 17.59
C GLU A 176 1.38 -12.01 17.88
N VAL A 177 1.93 -10.84 17.56
CA VAL A 177 3.36 -10.57 17.69
C VAL A 177 3.76 -10.26 19.14
N PHE A 178 2.94 -9.52 19.88
CA PHE A 178 3.26 -9.04 21.23
C PHE A 178 2.54 -9.82 22.35
N GLY A 179 1.47 -10.55 22.05
CA GLY A 179 0.71 -11.38 23.00
C GLY A 179 1.35 -12.68 23.22
#